data_b62efeb4e372a1ea29563b17894fbc5a
#
_entry.id   b62efeb4e372a1ea29563b17894fbc5a
#
_cell.length_a   1.000
_cell.length_b   1.000
_cell.length_c   1.000
_cell.angle_alpha   90.00
_cell.angle_beta   90.00
_cell.angle_gamma   90.00
#
_symmetry.space_group_name_H-M   'P 1'
#
loop_
_entity.id
_entity.type
_entity.pdbx_description
1 polymer ?
#
loop_
_entity_poly.entity_id
_entity_poly.type
_entity_poly.pdbx_seq_one_letter_code
_entity_poly.pdbx_strand_id
1 'polypeptide(L)'
;MMKRLLILLLCFICSVSYLRSIDASVSYAAFQTPEQPYIEVYLHISGRTVRYLPTADSSLQASVEVVMLFKQGEEIVKFDKYALNSPQVQQPIDFIDLKRFGLDNGTYQLVVAVKDVNQEGNAKEFNTEITIDFPERALAQSDLELLAGYSRVEGEISEGQKTFVKNELLMEPLPYNFYGRNASRLYFYNEIYNTDQAIGEDFVISYTIEELVNKSENTVALAYKRGKPAPVVPLLQSIDISEIPSGNYRLIVEVRNRERELLSRKSVFFQRSNPFLEEEPMDMEDFDIEQEFVQQLDAEALEYSLRALTPNMPQTDVDFVDGIIKKDSLRLQRLYLFNYWAGESP
;
A
#
# COMPACT_ATOMS: atom_id res chain seq x y z
N MET A 1 -15.85 55.95 17.44
CA MET A 1 -16.43 55.00 16.47
C MET A 1 -15.41 54.01 15.84
N MET A 2 -14.16 54.41 15.64
CA MET A 2 -13.12 53.53 15.02
C MET A 2 -12.70 52.28 15.84
N LYS A 3 -12.71 52.32 17.19
CA LYS A 3 -12.32 51.16 18.03
C LYS A 3 -13.35 50.00 18.01
N ARG A 4 -14.63 50.26 17.73
CA ARG A 4 -15.68 49.22 17.63
C ARG A 4 -15.66 48.48 16.28
N LEU A 5 -15.13 49.13 15.23
CA LEU A 5 -15.01 48.53 13.89
C LEU A 5 -13.84 47.52 13.83
N LEU A 6 -12.79 47.74 14.62
CA LEU A 6 -11.60 46.89 14.69
C LEU A 6 -11.89 45.55 15.41
N ILE A 7 -12.81 45.54 16.38
CA ILE A 7 -13.18 44.34 17.14
C ILE A 7 -14.10 43.42 16.28
N LEU A 8 -14.93 43.98 15.38
CA LEU A 8 -15.76 43.21 14.48
C LEU A 8 -14.95 42.56 13.32
N LEU A 9 -13.81 43.11 12.95
CA LEU A 9 -12.91 42.57 11.95
C LEU A 9 -12.06 41.41 12.50
N LEU A 10 -11.84 41.36 13.82
CA LEU A 10 -11.04 40.32 14.46
C LEU A 10 -11.84 39.02 14.72
N CYS A 11 -13.18 39.09 14.74
CA CYS A 11 -14.06 37.90 14.88
C CYS A 11 -14.34 37.16 13.58
N PHE A 12 -13.87 37.65 12.43
CA PHE A 12 -13.97 36.97 11.12
C PHE A 12 -12.71 36.16 10.77
N ILE A 13 -11.77 36.01 11.74
CA ILE A 13 -10.63 35.11 11.56
C ILE A 13 -11.11 33.67 11.75
N CYS A 14 -11.59 33.14 10.63
CA CYS A 14 -11.36 31.78 10.19
C CYS A 14 -11.51 30.69 11.24
N SER A 15 -12.69 30.16 11.39
CA SER A 15 -12.84 28.71 11.41
C SER A 15 -12.51 28.18 10.01
N VAL A 16 -11.23 28.10 9.63
CA VAL A 16 -10.77 27.21 8.59
C VAL A 16 -10.97 25.84 9.19
N SER A 17 -12.15 25.29 9.02
CA SER A 17 -12.37 23.86 9.19
C SER A 17 -11.45 23.21 8.16
N TYR A 18 -10.34 22.64 8.59
CA TYR A 18 -9.58 21.71 7.79
C TYR A 18 -10.55 20.58 7.44
N LEU A 19 -11.13 20.65 6.25
CA LEU A 19 -11.85 19.53 5.65
C LEU A 19 -10.80 18.44 5.44
N ARG A 20 -10.62 17.59 6.44
CA ARG A 20 -9.85 16.37 6.25
C ARG A 20 -10.65 15.51 5.30
N SER A 21 -10.10 15.27 4.13
CA SER A 21 -10.61 14.24 3.21
C SER A 21 -10.38 12.87 3.83
N ILE A 22 -11.25 11.91 3.49
CA ILE A 22 -11.03 10.50 3.85
C ILE A 22 -9.62 10.08 3.38
N ASP A 23 -8.82 9.58 4.32
CA ASP A 23 -7.60 8.89 3.98
C ASP A 23 -7.93 7.41 3.76
N ALA A 24 -7.82 7.01 2.51
CA ALA A 24 -8.10 5.66 2.06
C ALA A 24 -7.13 5.28 0.94
N SER A 25 -6.87 3.99 0.79
CA SER A 25 -6.14 3.43 -0.34
C SER A 25 -6.93 2.32 -1.02
N VAL A 26 -6.71 2.20 -2.31
CA VAL A 26 -7.26 1.13 -3.13
C VAL A 26 -6.09 0.36 -3.74
N SER A 27 -6.10 -0.96 -3.56
CA SER A 27 -5.23 -1.88 -4.29
C SER A 27 -6.06 -2.97 -4.94
N TYR A 28 -5.48 -3.68 -5.89
CA TYR A 28 -6.18 -4.74 -6.58
C TYR A 28 -5.21 -5.84 -7.00
N ALA A 29 -5.75 -7.04 -7.22
CA ALA A 29 -5.02 -8.16 -7.79
C ALA A 29 -5.95 -9.01 -8.66
N ALA A 30 -5.50 -9.36 -9.87
CA ALA A 30 -6.23 -10.20 -10.80
C ALA A 30 -5.82 -11.66 -10.66
N PHE A 31 -6.81 -12.54 -10.70
CA PHE A 31 -6.69 -14.00 -10.58
C PHE A 31 -7.54 -14.68 -11.63
N GLN A 32 -7.35 -16.00 -11.78
CA GLN A 32 -8.15 -16.82 -12.67
C GLN A 32 -8.81 -17.99 -11.93
N THR A 33 -10.06 -18.26 -12.26
CA THR A 33 -10.74 -19.53 -11.96
C THR A 33 -10.92 -20.35 -13.24
N PRO A 34 -11.30 -21.63 -13.14
CA PRO A 34 -11.64 -22.43 -14.34
C PRO A 34 -12.77 -21.81 -15.17
N GLU A 35 -13.69 -21.06 -14.58
CA GLU A 35 -14.84 -20.46 -15.26
C GLU A 35 -14.51 -19.13 -15.93
N GLN A 36 -13.85 -18.23 -15.18
CA GLN A 36 -13.49 -16.91 -15.70
C GLN A 36 -12.43 -16.24 -14.82
N PRO A 37 -11.70 -15.25 -15.35
CA PRO A 37 -10.88 -14.35 -14.53
C PRO A 37 -11.72 -13.53 -13.55
N TYR A 38 -11.08 -13.10 -12.46
CA TYR A 38 -11.68 -12.18 -11.52
C TYR A 38 -10.64 -11.22 -10.95
N ILE A 39 -11.10 -10.10 -10.45
CA ILE A 39 -10.27 -9.13 -9.74
C ILE A 39 -10.72 -9.02 -8.28
N GLU A 40 -9.76 -8.98 -7.38
CA GLU A 40 -9.94 -8.59 -5.99
C GLU A 40 -9.61 -7.12 -5.86
N VAL A 41 -10.53 -6.35 -5.27
CA VAL A 41 -10.32 -4.94 -4.96
C VAL A 41 -10.33 -4.79 -3.45
N TYR A 42 -9.22 -4.30 -2.92
CA TYR A 42 -8.99 -4.04 -1.50
C TYR A 42 -9.15 -2.55 -1.23
N LEU A 43 -10.05 -2.21 -0.34
CA LEU A 43 -10.27 -0.84 0.13
C LEU A 43 -9.85 -0.74 1.58
N HIS A 44 -8.79 0.00 1.85
CA HIS A 44 -8.36 0.32 3.20
C HIS A 44 -8.79 1.73 3.57
N ILE A 45 -9.33 1.94 4.77
CA ILE A 45 -9.80 3.23 5.28
C ILE A 45 -9.14 3.52 6.61
N SER A 46 -8.49 4.69 6.72
CA SER A 46 -7.95 5.16 7.99
C SER A 46 -9.09 5.65 8.90
N GLY A 47 -9.29 4.93 10.00
CA GLY A 47 -10.37 5.19 10.93
C GLY A 47 -10.33 6.58 11.58
N ARG A 48 -9.16 7.23 11.60
CA ARG A 48 -8.99 8.59 12.14
C ARG A 48 -9.55 9.69 11.24
N THR A 49 -9.89 9.35 10.00
CA THR A 49 -10.32 10.30 8.97
C THR A 49 -11.81 10.21 8.65
N VAL A 50 -12.52 9.29 9.30
CA VAL A 50 -13.98 9.10 9.20
C VAL A 50 -14.66 9.36 10.53
N ARG A 51 -15.93 9.75 10.47
CA ARG A 51 -16.69 10.09 11.66
C ARG A 51 -17.36 8.85 12.28
N TYR A 52 -16.94 8.51 13.50
CA TYR A 52 -17.56 7.48 14.33
C TYR A 52 -18.76 8.06 15.08
N LEU A 53 -19.82 7.28 15.18
CA LEU A 53 -21.00 7.57 15.99
C LEU A 53 -21.18 6.51 17.07
N PRO A 54 -21.72 6.88 18.24
CA PRO A 54 -22.07 5.92 19.29
C PRO A 54 -23.18 4.95 18.80
N THR A 55 -23.04 3.68 19.13
CA THR A 55 -24.04 2.64 18.94
C THR A 55 -24.87 2.43 20.21
N ALA A 56 -25.90 1.60 20.15
CA ALA A 56 -26.80 1.36 21.28
C ALA A 56 -26.11 0.73 22.51
N ASP A 57 -25.01 0.01 22.31
CA ASP A 57 -24.19 -0.63 23.35
C ASP A 57 -23.01 0.23 23.82
N SER A 58 -23.00 1.51 23.49
CA SER A 58 -21.95 2.49 23.83
C SER A 58 -20.59 2.24 23.17
N SER A 59 -20.54 1.37 22.14
CA SER A 59 -19.40 1.30 21.24
C SER A 59 -19.45 2.40 20.17
N LEU A 60 -18.41 2.52 19.37
CA LEU A 60 -18.31 3.47 18.28
C LEU A 60 -18.29 2.73 16.94
N GLN A 61 -18.96 3.25 15.93
CA GLN A 61 -18.98 2.70 14.58
C GLN A 61 -18.98 3.81 13.54
N ALA A 62 -18.13 3.68 12.52
CA ALA A 62 -18.13 4.50 11.32
C ALA A 62 -18.88 3.78 10.20
N SER A 63 -19.43 4.55 9.26
CA SER A 63 -20.07 4.04 8.05
C SER A 63 -19.63 4.89 6.85
N VAL A 64 -19.22 4.23 5.77
CA VAL A 64 -18.90 4.87 4.50
C VAL A 64 -19.74 4.27 3.37
N GLU A 65 -20.19 5.09 2.45
CA GLU A 65 -20.77 4.64 1.19
C GLU A 65 -19.61 4.39 0.21
N VAL A 66 -19.59 3.21 -0.40
CA VAL A 66 -18.59 2.81 -1.38
C VAL A 66 -19.29 2.56 -2.72
N VAL A 67 -18.72 3.10 -3.80
CA VAL A 67 -19.13 2.83 -5.18
C VAL A 67 -17.92 2.34 -5.94
N MET A 68 -18.03 1.18 -6.58
CA MET A 68 -17.00 0.60 -7.45
C MET A 68 -17.58 0.45 -8.86
N LEU A 69 -16.88 1.00 -9.85
CA LEU A 69 -17.30 0.96 -11.26
C LEU A 69 -16.15 0.40 -12.10
N PHE A 70 -16.48 -0.52 -13.02
CA PHE A 70 -15.59 -0.97 -14.07
C PHE A 70 -16.13 -0.53 -15.42
N LYS A 71 -15.34 0.20 -16.19
CA LYS A 71 -15.72 0.74 -17.48
C LYS A 71 -14.82 0.21 -18.58
N GLN A 72 -15.42 -0.04 -19.75
CA GLN A 72 -14.69 -0.21 -21.02
C GLN A 72 -15.10 0.94 -21.95
N GLY A 73 -14.20 1.90 -22.17
CA GLY A 73 -14.56 3.16 -22.80
C GLY A 73 -15.62 3.90 -21.99
N GLU A 74 -16.76 4.21 -22.59
CA GLU A 74 -17.88 4.90 -21.93
C GLU A 74 -18.88 3.94 -21.25
N GLU A 75 -18.78 2.63 -21.48
CA GLU A 75 -19.72 1.64 -20.98
C GLU A 75 -19.34 1.15 -19.58
N ILE A 76 -20.32 1.14 -18.66
CA ILE A 76 -20.16 0.52 -17.33
C ILE A 76 -20.49 -0.97 -17.48
N VAL A 77 -19.47 -1.83 -17.41
CA VAL A 77 -19.61 -3.28 -17.56
C VAL A 77 -19.90 -3.97 -16.23
N LYS A 78 -19.47 -3.36 -15.12
CA LYS A 78 -19.73 -3.87 -13.78
C LYS A 78 -19.80 -2.73 -12.78
N PHE A 79 -20.67 -2.84 -11.77
CA PHE A 79 -20.66 -1.91 -10.65
C PHE A 79 -21.16 -2.57 -9.36
N ASP A 80 -20.75 -2.01 -8.23
CA ASP A 80 -21.31 -2.28 -6.92
C ASP A 80 -21.45 -0.97 -6.13
N LYS A 81 -22.50 -0.87 -5.32
CA LYS A 81 -22.72 0.25 -4.40
C LYS A 81 -23.26 -0.28 -3.08
N TYR A 82 -22.56 0.00 -1.98
CA TYR A 82 -22.89 -0.53 -0.68
C TYR A 82 -22.44 0.40 0.44
N ALA A 83 -22.97 0.15 1.64
CA ALA A 83 -22.47 0.75 2.88
C ALA A 83 -21.46 -0.21 3.52
N LEU A 84 -20.27 0.30 3.81
CA LEU A 84 -19.23 -0.39 4.57
C LEU A 84 -19.21 0.17 5.98
N ASN A 85 -19.46 -0.67 6.97
CA ASN A 85 -19.39 -0.32 8.38
C ASN A 85 -18.05 -0.76 8.96
N SER A 86 -17.43 0.08 9.77
CA SER A 86 -16.28 -0.35 10.59
C SER A 86 -16.73 -1.40 11.61
N PRO A 87 -15.80 -2.20 12.16
CA PRO A 87 -16.07 -2.91 13.40
C PRO A 87 -16.60 -1.96 14.49
N GLN A 88 -17.39 -2.51 15.41
CA GLN A 88 -17.78 -1.80 16.61
C GLN A 88 -16.63 -1.82 17.61
N VAL A 89 -16.17 -0.65 18.04
CA VAL A 89 -14.93 -0.48 18.80
C VAL A 89 -15.06 0.59 19.88
N GLN A 90 -14.12 0.63 20.82
CA GLN A 90 -14.05 1.69 21.83
C GLN A 90 -13.27 2.91 21.36
N GLN A 91 -12.39 2.76 20.38
CA GLN A 91 -11.59 3.83 19.77
C GLN A 91 -11.53 3.62 18.26
N PRO A 92 -11.46 4.70 17.45
CA PRO A 92 -11.32 4.58 15.99
C PRO A 92 -10.12 3.71 15.60
N ILE A 93 -10.37 2.75 14.72
CA ILE A 93 -9.36 1.86 14.12
C ILE A 93 -9.48 1.89 12.61
N ASP A 94 -8.39 1.59 11.93
CA ASP A 94 -8.39 1.36 10.49
C ASP A 94 -9.19 0.09 10.16
N PHE A 95 -9.85 0.07 9.01
CA PHE A 95 -10.61 -1.09 8.56
C PHE A 95 -10.48 -1.29 7.05
N ILE A 96 -10.63 -2.53 6.63
CA ILE A 96 -10.41 -2.97 5.26
C ILE A 96 -11.61 -3.73 4.75
N ASP A 97 -11.91 -3.58 3.47
CA ASP A 97 -12.90 -4.36 2.73
C ASP A 97 -12.26 -5.03 1.52
N LEU A 98 -12.80 -6.16 1.13
CA LEU A 98 -12.41 -6.92 -0.05
C LEU A 98 -13.64 -7.29 -0.86
N LYS A 99 -13.66 -6.89 -2.13
CA LYS A 99 -14.67 -7.27 -3.11
C LYS A 99 -14.06 -8.03 -4.28
N ARG A 100 -14.77 -9.06 -4.75
CA ARG A 100 -14.41 -9.86 -5.91
C ARG A 100 -15.38 -9.60 -7.05
N PHE A 101 -14.82 -9.35 -8.23
CA PHE A 101 -15.61 -9.15 -9.45
C PHE A 101 -15.12 -10.06 -10.56
N GLY A 102 -15.99 -10.94 -11.07
CA GLY A 102 -15.72 -11.67 -12.31
C GLY A 102 -15.72 -10.68 -13.48
N LEU A 103 -14.62 -10.65 -14.24
CA LEU A 103 -14.42 -9.82 -15.42
C LEU A 103 -13.68 -10.63 -16.48
N ASP A 104 -14.05 -10.50 -17.74
CA ASP A 104 -13.36 -11.14 -18.85
C ASP A 104 -11.99 -10.50 -19.10
N ASN A 105 -11.17 -11.15 -19.94
CA ASN A 105 -9.94 -10.56 -20.42
C ASN A 105 -10.21 -9.23 -21.12
N GLY A 106 -9.44 -8.20 -20.77
CA GLY A 106 -9.63 -6.85 -21.32
C GLY A 106 -8.99 -5.77 -20.46
N THR A 107 -9.05 -4.55 -20.96
CA THR A 107 -8.61 -3.36 -20.23
C THR A 107 -9.82 -2.58 -19.74
N TYR A 108 -9.81 -2.22 -18.47
CA TYR A 108 -10.91 -1.55 -17.79
C TYR A 108 -10.41 -0.33 -17.04
N GLN A 109 -11.27 0.67 -16.91
CA GLN A 109 -11.09 1.76 -15.96
C GLN A 109 -11.83 1.42 -14.66
N LEU A 110 -11.08 1.21 -13.58
CA LEU A 110 -11.63 1.05 -12.23
C LEU A 110 -11.78 2.41 -11.57
N VAL A 111 -12.99 2.76 -11.19
CA VAL A 111 -13.31 3.94 -10.38
C VAL A 111 -13.84 3.47 -9.04
N VAL A 112 -13.22 3.93 -7.94
CA VAL A 112 -13.68 3.66 -6.57
C VAL A 112 -13.95 4.99 -5.89
N ALA A 113 -15.20 5.24 -5.51
CA ALA A 113 -15.58 6.41 -4.75
C ALA A 113 -15.98 6.01 -3.32
N VAL A 114 -15.48 6.73 -2.33
CA VAL A 114 -15.74 6.52 -0.91
C VAL A 114 -16.25 7.81 -0.31
N LYS A 115 -17.36 7.75 0.42
CA LYS A 115 -17.98 8.89 1.08
C LYS A 115 -18.34 8.57 2.52
N ASP A 116 -17.93 9.41 3.45
CA ASP A 116 -18.36 9.30 4.85
C ASP A 116 -19.86 9.61 4.96
N VAL A 117 -20.63 8.64 5.47
CA VAL A 117 -22.09 8.79 5.66
C VAL A 117 -22.40 9.79 6.77
N ASN A 118 -21.51 9.92 7.74
CA ASN A 118 -21.69 10.72 8.96
C ASN A 118 -21.09 12.12 8.86
N GLN A 119 -20.38 12.44 7.76
CA GLN A 119 -19.74 13.74 7.56
C GLN A 119 -19.88 14.20 6.11
N GLU A 120 -20.70 15.21 5.90
CA GLU A 120 -20.90 15.80 4.57
C GLU A 120 -19.58 16.40 4.03
N GLY A 121 -19.33 16.20 2.73
CA GLY A 121 -18.14 16.70 2.04
C GLY A 121 -16.86 15.86 2.28
N ASN A 122 -16.89 14.88 3.19
CA ASN A 122 -15.77 13.98 3.42
C ASN A 122 -15.84 12.79 2.45
N ALA A 123 -15.16 12.91 1.30
CA ALA A 123 -15.17 11.90 0.24
C ALA A 123 -13.84 11.85 -0.50
N LYS A 124 -13.56 10.70 -1.15
CA LYS A 124 -12.37 10.47 -1.98
C LYS A 124 -12.74 9.59 -3.16
N GLU A 125 -12.13 9.86 -4.31
CA GLU A 125 -12.29 9.05 -5.52
C GLU A 125 -10.92 8.60 -6.02
N PHE A 126 -10.86 7.36 -6.47
CA PHE A 126 -9.71 6.73 -7.11
C PHE A 126 -10.08 6.34 -8.52
N ASN A 127 -9.15 6.48 -9.43
CA ASN A 127 -9.32 6.12 -10.82
C ASN A 127 -8.03 5.53 -11.35
N THR A 128 -8.09 4.29 -11.87
CA THR A 128 -6.93 3.58 -12.40
C THR A 128 -7.32 2.70 -13.57
N GLU A 129 -6.40 2.50 -14.50
CA GLU A 129 -6.54 1.50 -15.55
C GLU A 129 -6.04 0.16 -15.05
N ILE A 130 -6.80 -0.89 -15.34
CA ILE A 130 -6.47 -2.28 -15.02
C ILE A 130 -6.54 -3.12 -16.29
N THR A 131 -5.65 -4.10 -16.39
CA THR A 131 -5.66 -5.09 -17.50
C THR A 131 -5.75 -6.50 -16.94
N ILE A 132 -6.73 -7.25 -17.41
CA ILE A 132 -6.91 -8.67 -17.13
C ILE A 132 -6.52 -9.43 -18.39
N ASP A 133 -5.51 -10.28 -18.27
CA ASP A 133 -4.98 -11.06 -19.40
C ASP A 133 -4.54 -12.45 -18.92
N PHE A 134 -5.48 -13.40 -19.02
CA PHE A 134 -5.25 -14.79 -18.67
C PHE A 134 -5.55 -15.66 -19.89
N PRO A 135 -4.53 -16.08 -20.65
CA PRO A 135 -4.69 -16.96 -21.79
C PRO A 135 -5.15 -18.35 -21.33
N GLU A 136 -5.98 -19.02 -22.15
CA GLU A 136 -6.56 -20.32 -21.80
C GLU A 136 -5.52 -21.43 -21.59
N ARG A 137 -4.41 -21.44 -22.33
CA ARG A 137 -3.42 -22.53 -22.34
C ARG A 137 -1.98 -22.09 -22.18
N ALA A 138 -1.67 -20.83 -22.43
CA ALA A 138 -0.34 -20.31 -22.23
C ALA A 138 -0.07 -20.08 -20.73
N LEU A 139 1.21 -20.05 -20.36
CA LEU A 139 1.62 -19.73 -19.01
C LEU A 139 1.14 -18.34 -18.63
N ALA A 140 0.51 -18.23 -17.48
CA ALA A 140 0.11 -16.97 -16.88
C ALA A 140 0.44 -16.92 -15.39
N GLN A 141 0.50 -15.73 -14.85
CA GLN A 141 0.59 -15.49 -13.40
C GLN A 141 -0.52 -14.52 -12.98
N SER A 142 -1.08 -14.75 -11.79
CA SER A 142 -1.87 -13.72 -11.11
C SER A 142 -1.02 -12.48 -10.82
N ASP A 143 -1.63 -11.41 -10.42
CA ASP A 143 -0.89 -10.33 -9.76
C ASP A 143 -0.32 -10.82 -8.42
N LEU A 144 0.65 -10.06 -7.90
CA LEU A 144 1.29 -10.33 -6.62
C LEU A 144 0.52 -9.60 -5.51
N GLU A 145 -0.06 -10.37 -4.60
CA GLU A 145 -0.73 -9.85 -3.41
C GLU A 145 0.26 -9.77 -2.26
N LEU A 146 0.56 -8.56 -1.78
CA LEU A 146 1.38 -8.35 -0.59
C LEU A 146 0.52 -8.50 0.66
N LEU A 147 1.06 -9.19 1.67
CA LEU A 147 0.34 -9.50 2.90
C LEU A 147 1.05 -8.93 4.11
N ALA A 148 0.27 -8.39 5.05
CA ALA A 148 0.73 -8.06 6.40
C ALA A 148 0.99 -9.32 7.21
N GLY A 149 0.20 -10.38 6.98
CA GLY A 149 0.32 -11.67 7.60
C GLY A 149 -0.63 -12.69 7.01
N TYR A 150 -0.56 -13.92 7.51
CA TYR A 150 -1.52 -14.96 7.21
C TYR A 150 -1.59 -15.98 8.33
N SER A 151 -2.72 -16.68 8.44
CA SER A 151 -2.89 -17.80 9.35
C SER A 151 -3.69 -18.91 8.69
N ARG A 152 -3.49 -20.15 9.15
CA ARG A 152 -4.37 -21.25 8.72
C ARG A 152 -5.72 -21.12 9.41
N VAL A 153 -6.80 -21.34 8.66
CA VAL A 153 -8.14 -21.35 9.25
C VAL A 153 -8.28 -22.59 10.11
N GLU A 154 -8.44 -22.39 11.43
CA GLU A 154 -8.71 -23.43 12.41
C GLU A 154 -10.04 -23.11 13.10
N GLY A 155 -11.09 -23.88 12.80
CA GLY A 155 -12.43 -23.69 13.36
C GLY A 155 -13.30 -22.68 12.63
N GLU A 156 -14.28 -22.11 13.37
CA GLU A 156 -15.21 -21.12 12.82
C GLU A 156 -14.56 -19.73 12.73
N ILE A 157 -14.72 -19.08 11.58
CA ILE A 157 -14.30 -17.70 11.34
C ILE A 157 -15.52 -16.78 11.25
N SER A 158 -15.36 -15.53 11.64
CA SER A 158 -16.41 -14.52 11.52
C SER A 158 -16.81 -14.28 10.06
N GLU A 159 -18.05 -13.88 9.82
CA GLU A 159 -18.57 -13.63 8.47
C GLU A 159 -17.71 -12.61 7.71
N GLY A 160 -17.27 -11.55 8.39
CA GLY A 160 -16.40 -10.53 7.80
C GLY A 160 -15.00 -11.03 7.43
N GLN A 161 -14.49 -12.07 8.08
CA GLN A 161 -13.19 -12.67 7.78
C GLN A 161 -13.25 -13.67 6.63
N LYS A 162 -14.42 -14.27 6.35
CA LYS A 162 -14.59 -15.28 5.28
C LYS A 162 -14.11 -14.76 3.92
N THR A 163 -14.31 -13.47 3.66
CA THR A 163 -13.90 -12.83 2.40
C THR A 163 -12.38 -12.89 2.19
N PHE A 164 -11.60 -12.86 3.26
CA PHE A 164 -10.14 -12.91 3.22
C PHE A 164 -9.57 -14.33 3.22
N VAL A 165 -10.41 -15.36 3.16
CA VAL A 165 -9.96 -16.75 3.10
C VAL A 165 -9.74 -17.18 1.66
N LYS A 166 -8.55 -17.73 1.39
CA LYS A 166 -8.16 -18.32 0.11
C LYS A 166 -7.32 -19.57 0.40
N ASN A 167 -7.69 -20.70 -0.21
CA ASN A 167 -7.00 -21.98 -0.02
C ASN A 167 -6.78 -22.38 1.46
N GLU A 168 -7.84 -22.25 2.31
CA GLU A 168 -7.81 -22.52 3.75
C GLU A 168 -6.90 -21.60 4.58
N LEU A 169 -6.42 -20.51 3.97
CA LEU A 169 -5.61 -19.50 4.62
C LEU A 169 -6.41 -18.21 4.76
N LEU A 170 -6.45 -17.66 5.98
CA LEU A 170 -6.88 -16.31 6.22
C LEU A 170 -5.69 -15.39 5.90
N MET A 171 -5.83 -14.57 4.88
CA MET A 171 -4.81 -13.65 4.40
C MET A 171 -5.14 -12.23 4.85
N GLU A 172 -4.15 -11.51 5.33
CA GLU A 172 -4.28 -10.11 5.72
C GLU A 172 -3.57 -9.24 4.66
N PRO A 173 -4.33 -8.57 3.76
CA PRO A 173 -3.73 -7.70 2.75
C PRO A 173 -2.93 -6.58 3.38
N LEU A 174 -1.79 -6.23 2.77
CA LEU A 174 -0.93 -5.17 3.25
C LEU A 174 -1.48 -3.80 2.83
N PRO A 175 -1.88 -2.93 3.77
CA PRO A 175 -2.31 -1.58 3.42
C PRO A 175 -1.19 -0.77 2.77
N TYR A 176 -1.54 0.03 1.75
CA TYR A 176 -0.63 0.97 1.07
C TYR A 176 0.64 0.33 0.46
N ASN A 177 0.74 -1.01 0.41
CA ASN A 177 1.98 -1.72 0.08
C ASN A 177 3.18 -1.23 0.93
N PHE A 178 2.94 -0.99 2.22
CA PHE A 178 3.92 -0.38 3.12
C PHE A 178 4.27 -1.31 4.28
N TYR A 179 5.54 -1.69 4.37
CA TYR A 179 6.11 -2.44 5.49
C TYR A 179 6.77 -1.48 6.49
N GLY A 180 6.11 -1.29 7.64
CA GLY A 180 6.61 -0.44 8.72
C GLY A 180 7.79 -1.06 9.48
N ARG A 181 8.36 -0.28 10.40
CA ARG A 181 9.55 -0.60 11.19
C ARG A 181 9.53 -1.95 11.92
N ASN A 182 8.36 -2.44 12.29
CA ASN A 182 8.22 -3.69 13.04
C ASN A 182 8.09 -4.92 12.14
N ALA A 183 8.02 -4.75 10.82
CA ALA A 183 7.92 -5.85 9.89
C ALA A 183 9.31 -6.47 9.68
N SER A 184 9.51 -7.71 10.10
CA SER A 184 10.73 -8.48 9.82
C SER A 184 10.61 -9.35 8.57
N ARG A 185 9.40 -9.57 8.07
CA ARG A 185 9.14 -10.43 6.92
C ARG A 185 8.16 -9.78 5.95
N LEU A 186 8.47 -9.90 4.66
CA LEU A 186 7.54 -9.66 3.56
C LEU A 186 6.85 -10.98 3.25
N TYR A 187 5.52 -10.98 3.22
CA TYR A 187 4.72 -12.10 2.77
C TYR A 187 4.04 -11.73 1.45
N PHE A 188 3.95 -12.68 0.52
CA PHE A 188 3.19 -12.48 -0.71
C PHE A 188 2.51 -13.76 -1.17
N TYR A 189 1.40 -13.57 -1.87
CA TYR A 189 0.65 -14.60 -2.53
C TYR A 189 0.61 -14.37 -4.05
N ASN A 190 0.72 -15.45 -4.82
CA ASN A 190 0.67 -15.45 -6.27
C ASN A 190 0.21 -16.82 -6.76
N GLU A 191 -0.44 -16.90 -7.91
CA GLU A 191 -0.81 -18.14 -8.56
C GLU A 191 -0.19 -18.20 -9.96
N ILE A 192 0.36 -19.36 -10.32
CA ILE A 192 0.92 -19.61 -11.65
C ILE A 192 0.04 -20.65 -12.33
N TYR A 193 -0.48 -20.29 -13.50
CA TYR A 193 -1.49 -21.07 -14.24
C TYR A 193 -0.89 -21.79 -15.42
N ASN A 194 -1.50 -22.94 -15.79
CA ASN A 194 -1.21 -23.72 -17.02
C ASN A 194 0.24 -24.23 -17.11
N THR A 195 0.93 -24.44 -15.99
CA THR A 195 2.31 -24.93 -16.02
C THR A 195 2.42 -26.35 -16.54
N ASP A 196 1.37 -27.18 -16.42
CA ASP A 196 1.24 -28.52 -16.95
C ASP A 196 1.16 -28.53 -18.47
N GLN A 197 0.51 -27.55 -19.08
CA GLN A 197 0.37 -27.45 -20.54
C GLN A 197 1.52 -26.66 -21.18
N ALA A 198 1.94 -25.57 -20.55
CA ALA A 198 2.92 -24.64 -21.10
C ALA A 198 4.37 -25.08 -20.87
N ILE A 199 4.65 -25.79 -19.77
CA ILE A 199 6.00 -26.24 -19.39
C ILE A 199 6.11 -27.77 -19.43
N GLY A 200 5.18 -28.47 -18.76
CA GLY A 200 5.10 -29.95 -18.76
C GLY A 200 6.19 -30.65 -17.94
N GLU A 201 7.14 -29.94 -17.37
CA GLU A 201 8.25 -30.45 -16.58
C GLU A 201 8.58 -29.54 -15.38
N ASP A 202 9.48 -30.00 -14.50
CA ASP A 202 9.93 -29.18 -13.35
C ASP A 202 10.54 -27.85 -13.84
N PHE A 203 10.21 -26.78 -13.15
CA PHE A 203 10.64 -25.42 -13.46
C PHE A 203 11.14 -24.69 -12.21
N VAL A 204 11.69 -23.50 -12.39
CA VAL A 204 12.21 -22.67 -11.31
C VAL A 204 11.37 -21.42 -11.17
N ILE A 205 11.00 -21.10 -9.95
CA ILE A 205 10.40 -19.83 -9.56
C ILE A 205 11.46 -19.07 -8.76
N SER A 206 11.83 -17.88 -9.21
CA SER A 206 12.68 -16.96 -8.45
C SER A 206 11.87 -15.79 -7.95
N TYR A 207 12.18 -15.32 -6.74
CA TYR A 207 11.63 -14.08 -6.19
C TYR A 207 12.76 -13.21 -5.72
N THR A 208 12.74 -11.97 -6.22
CA THR A 208 13.81 -10.99 -6.04
C THR A 208 13.21 -9.70 -5.48
N ILE A 209 13.89 -9.10 -4.51
CA ILE A 209 13.62 -7.72 -4.10
C ILE A 209 14.69 -6.85 -4.71
N GLU A 210 14.27 -5.87 -5.47
CA GLU A 210 15.13 -4.83 -6.06
C GLU A 210 14.85 -3.50 -5.38
N GLU A 211 15.90 -2.82 -4.98
CA GLU A 211 15.85 -1.44 -4.52
C GLU A 211 15.81 -0.49 -5.71
N LEU A 212 14.97 0.54 -5.61
CA LEU A 212 14.80 1.54 -6.66
C LEU A 212 15.50 2.83 -6.27
N VAL A 213 16.76 2.97 -6.64
CA VAL A 213 17.57 4.17 -6.38
C VAL A 213 18.02 4.80 -7.70
N ASN A 214 17.65 6.06 -7.95
CA ASN A 214 18.18 6.89 -9.04
C ASN A 214 18.31 6.19 -10.41
N LYS A 215 17.29 5.39 -10.82
CA LYS A 215 17.27 4.60 -12.07
C LYS A 215 18.22 3.39 -12.09
N SER A 216 18.88 3.05 -10.98
CA SER A 216 19.57 1.78 -10.82
C SER A 216 18.70 0.80 -10.05
N GLU A 217 18.76 -0.48 -10.42
CA GLU A 217 18.05 -1.58 -9.77
C GLU A 217 19.11 -2.44 -9.07
N ASN A 218 19.13 -2.39 -7.73
CA ASN A 218 20.05 -3.19 -6.92
C ASN A 218 19.27 -4.35 -6.29
N THR A 219 19.71 -5.58 -6.53
CA THR A 219 19.14 -6.75 -5.88
C THR A 219 19.56 -6.78 -4.42
N VAL A 220 18.58 -6.71 -3.50
CA VAL A 220 18.81 -6.76 -2.05
C VAL A 220 18.39 -8.09 -1.43
N ALA A 221 17.53 -8.85 -2.10
CA ALA A 221 17.16 -10.20 -1.68
C ALA A 221 16.81 -11.07 -2.88
N LEU A 222 17.17 -12.36 -2.81
CA LEU A 222 16.91 -13.34 -3.88
C LEU A 222 16.69 -14.73 -3.26
N ALA A 223 15.61 -15.40 -3.69
CA ALA A 223 15.33 -16.76 -3.32
C ALA A 223 14.73 -17.55 -4.49
N TYR A 224 14.77 -18.88 -4.40
CA TYR A 224 14.33 -19.80 -5.44
C TYR A 224 13.44 -20.89 -4.86
N LYS A 225 12.49 -21.36 -5.67
CA LYS A 225 11.67 -22.53 -5.40
C LYS A 225 11.55 -23.37 -6.66
N ARG A 226 11.63 -24.69 -6.52
CA ARG A 226 11.29 -25.62 -7.60
C ARG A 226 9.78 -25.74 -7.71
N GLY A 227 9.23 -25.51 -8.90
CA GLY A 227 7.84 -25.76 -9.25
C GLY A 227 7.68 -27.13 -9.91
N LYS A 228 6.52 -27.77 -9.68
CA LYS A 228 6.07 -28.94 -10.41
C LYS A 228 4.89 -28.55 -11.29
N PRO A 229 4.78 -29.14 -12.51
CA PRO A 229 3.66 -28.83 -13.40
C PRO A 229 2.32 -29.14 -12.77
N ALA A 230 1.39 -28.19 -12.85
CA ALA A 230 0.00 -28.33 -12.44
C ALA A 230 -0.85 -27.27 -13.16
N PRO A 231 -2.19 -27.44 -13.25
CA PRO A 231 -3.08 -26.41 -13.79
C PRO A 231 -2.97 -25.09 -13.03
N VAL A 232 -2.84 -25.17 -11.70
CA VAL A 232 -2.61 -24.02 -10.81
C VAL A 232 -1.53 -24.37 -9.80
N VAL A 233 -0.51 -23.51 -9.68
CA VAL A 233 0.56 -23.60 -8.68
C VAL A 233 0.44 -22.41 -7.75
N PRO A 234 -0.20 -22.55 -6.58
CA PRO A 234 -0.28 -21.47 -5.60
C PRO A 234 1.08 -21.27 -4.93
N LEU A 235 1.46 -20.03 -4.77
CA LEU A 235 2.72 -19.61 -4.19
C LEU A 235 2.47 -18.65 -3.04
N LEU A 236 2.52 -19.15 -1.81
CA LEU A 236 2.61 -18.33 -0.61
C LEU A 236 4.04 -18.40 -0.09
N GLN A 237 4.71 -17.27 -0.05
CA GLN A 237 6.11 -17.19 0.32
C GLN A 237 6.37 -16.06 1.29
N SER A 238 7.50 -16.14 1.97
CA SER A 238 7.99 -15.05 2.81
C SER A 238 9.48 -14.82 2.58
N ILE A 239 9.86 -13.55 2.61
CA ILE A 239 11.25 -13.09 2.50
C ILE A 239 11.58 -12.36 3.79
N ASP A 240 12.75 -12.60 4.34
CA ASP A 240 13.27 -11.82 5.47
C ASP A 240 13.65 -10.42 4.96
N ILE A 241 13.09 -9.40 5.58
CA ILE A 241 13.34 -7.98 5.27
C ILE A 241 13.88 -7.22 6.49
N SER A 242 14.32 -7.93 7.53
CA SER A 242 14.85 -7.30 8.75
C SER A 242 16.07 -6.42 8.47
N GLU A 243 16.90 -6.82 7.52
CA GLU A 243 18.12 -6.12 7.12
C GLU A 243 17.95 -5.23 5.88
N ILE A 244 16.71 -5.04 5.41
CA ILE A 244 16.43 -4.13 4.29
C ILE A 244 16.19 -2.72 4.84
N PRO A 245 16.95 -1.69 4.40
CA PRO A 245 16.81 -0.31 4.83
C PRO A 245 15.45 0.31 4.48
N SER A 246 15.22 1.53 4.96
CA SER A 246 14.10 2.36 4.50
C SER A 246 14.29 2.71 3.02
N GLY A 247 13.24 2.56 2.22
CA GLY A 247 13.35 2.82 0.77
C GLY A 247 12.14 2.37 -0.02
N ASN A 248 12.26 2.53 -1.34
CA ASN A 248 11.29 2.07 -2.33
C ASN A 248 11.82 0.81 -3.01
N TYR A 249 10.98 -0.20 -3.09
CA TYR A 249 11.38 -1.52 -3.55
C TYR A 249 10.39 -2.10 -4.56
N ARG A 250 10.85 -3.09 -5.30
CA ARG A 250 10.05 -3.93 -6.19
C ARG A 250 10.26 -5.39 -5.84
N LEU A 251 9.18 -6.10 -5.53
CA LEU A 251 9.18 -7.56 -5.53
C LEU A 251 8.93 -8.05 -6.95
N ILE A 252 9.75 -8.98 -7.41
CA ILE A 252 9.66 -9.61 -8.74
C ILE A 252 9.55 -11.10 -8.55
N VAL A 253 8.60 -11.73 -9.25
CA VAL A 253 8.47 -13.19 -9.34
C VAL A 253 8.63 -13.59 -10.80
N GLU A 254 9.61 -14.43 -11.07
CA GLU A 254 9.90 -14.97 -12.40
C GLU A 254 9.74 -16.47 -12.44
N VAL A 255 9.22 -16.97 -13.55
CA VAL A 255 9.13 -18.39 -13.86
C VAL A 255 10.08 -18.69 -15.02
N ARG A 256 10.97 -19.67 -14.83
CA ARG A 256 11.98 -20.09 -15.81
C ARG A 256 11.93 -21.60 -16.00
N ASN A 257 12.13 -22.05 -17.26
CA ASN A 257 12.27 -23.47 -17.59
C ASN A 257 13.65 -24.01 -17.15
N ARG A 258 13.95 -25.28 -17.47
CA ARG A 258 15.24 -25.91 -17.17
C ARG A 258 16.41 -25.29 -17.92
N GLU A 259 16.17 -24.74 -19.10
CA GLU A 259 17.13 -24.01 -19.94
C GLU A 259 17.39 -22.60 -19.41
N ARG A 260 16.74 -22.21 -18.30
CA ARG A 260 16.78 -20.89 -17.67
C ARG A 260 16.15 -19.76 -18.52
N GLU A 261 15.36 -20.10 -19.51
CA GLU A 261 14.62 -19.13 -20.29
C GLU A 261 13.51 -18.51 -19.42
N LEU A 262 13.34 -17.19 -19.48
CA LEU A 262 12.28 -16.48 -18.79
C LEU A 262 10.95 -16.73 -19.51
N LEU A 263 10.01 -17.35 -18.82
CA LEU A 263 8.70 -17.67 -19.36
C LEU A 263 7.61 -16.69 -18.90
N SER A 264 7.72 -16.18 -17.67
CA SER A 264 6.79 -15.21 -17.14
C SER A 264 7.44 -14.36 -16.05
N ARG A 265 7.03 -13.09 -15.94
CA ARG A 265 7.48 -12.15 -14.90
C ARG A 265 6.32 -11.30 -14.43
N LYS A 266 6.15 -11.21 -13.12
CA LYS A 266 5.23 -10.27 -12.44
C LYS A 266 6.01 -9.50 -11.41
N SER A 267 5.58 -8.26 -11.15
CA SER A 267 6.20 -7.43 -10.11
C SER A 267 5.19 -6.55 -9.41
N VAL A 268 5.52 -6.18 -8.18
CA VAL A 268 4.74 -5.24 -7.37
C VAL A 268 5.66 -4.30 -6.61
N PHE A 269 5.29 -3.03 -6.51
CA PHE A 269 6.01 -2.03 -5.74
C PHE A 269 5.59 -2.08 -4.28
N PHE A 270 6.56 -1.82 -3.39
CA PHE A 270 6.30 -1.61 -1.98
C PHE A 270 7.29 -0.61 -1.38
N GLN A 271 6.90 -0.05 -0.24
CA GLN A 271 7.73 0.82 0.56
C GLN A 271 8.11 0.13 1.87
N ARG A 272 9.31 0.42 2.35
CA ARG A 272 9.86 -0.07 3.60
C ARG A 272 10.29 1.09 4.49
N SER A 273 9.88 1.08 5.76
CA SER A 273 10.47 1.93 6.79
C SER A 273 11.22 1.06 7.81
N ASN A 274 12.53 1.22 7.87
CA ASN A 274 13.40 0.53 8.83
C ASN A 274 14.44 1.50 9.40
N PRO A 275 14.03 2.42 10.28
CA PRO A 275 14.89 3.48 10.80
C PRO A 275 15.99 2.98 11.72
N PHE A 276 16.04 1.67 12.00
CA PHE A 276 17.04 1.07 12.89
C PHE A 276 18.29 0.58 12.16
N LEU A 277 18.18 0.39 10.84
CA LEU A 277 19.36 0.15 10.03
C LEU A 277 20.01 1.50 9.77
N GLU A 278 21.27 1.64 10.18
CA GLU A 278 22.10 2.70 9.66
C GLU A 278 22.23 2.43 8.16
N GLU A 279 21.72 3.34 7.34
CA GLU A 279 22.13 3.35 5.95
C GLU A 279 23.65 3.45 5.96
N GLU A 280 24.35 2.45 5.39
CA GLU A 280 25.74 2.70 5.03
C GLU A 280 25.72 3.99 4.20
N PRO A 281 26.55 4.98 4.50
CA PRO A 281 26.50 6.24 3.82
C PRO A 281 26.61 5.92 2.33
N MET A 282 25.50 6.15 1.61
CA MET A 282 25.53 6.18 0.15
C MET A 282 26.72 7.04 -0.21
N ASP A 283 27.63 6.51 -1.03
CA ASP A 283 28.86 7.19 -1.41
C ASP A 283 28.47 8.56 -1.96
N MET A 284 28.59 9.58 -1.09
CA MET A 284 28.07 10.94 -1.31
C MET A 284 28.98 11.74 -2.22
N GLU A 285 29.92 11.07 -2.93
CA GLU A 285 30.81 11.72 -3.89
C GLU A 285 30.07 12.30 -5.11
N ASP A 286 28.83 11.83 -5.39
CA ASP A 286 28.04 12.34 -6.52
C ASP A 286 26.94 13.36 -6.13
N PHE A 287 26.71 13.61 -4.83
CA PHE A 287 25.76 14.61 -4.36
C PHE A 287 26.49 15.78 -3.69
N ASP A 288 26.55 16.91 -4.37
CA ASP A 288 27.12 18.16 -3.83
C ASP A 288 26.15 18.81 -2.82
N ILE A 289 25.91 18.09 -1.69
CA ILE A 289 25.09 18.58 -0.57
C ILE A 289 25.71 19.84 0.03
N GLU A 290 27.00 20.12 -0.20
CA GLU A 290 27.69 21.31 0.32
C GLU A 290 27.10 22.62 -0.24
N GLN A 291 26.42 22.57 -1.38
CA GLN A 291 25.74 23.72 -1.99
C GLN A 291 24.26 23.81 -1.62
N GLU A 292 23.69 22.77 -0.99
CA GLU A 292 22.28 22.74 -0.65
C GLU A 292 21.97 23.55 0.62
N PHE A 293 20.77 24.16 0.65
CA PHE A 293 20.35 25.03 1.76
C PHE A 293 20.38 24.33 3.13
N VAL A 294 20.18 23.01 3.19
CA VAL A 294 20.18 22.22 4.44
C VAL A 294 21.53 22.21 5.13
N GLN A 295 22.64 22.41 4.41
CA GLN A 295 23.97 22.51 5.00
C GLN A 295 24.22 23.83 5.72
N GLN A 296 23.51 24.87 5.36
CA GLN A 296 23.61 26.20 5.98
C GLN A 296 22.83 26.28 7.31
N LEU A 297 21.99 25.28 7.60
CA LEU A 297 21.22 25.23 8.82
C LEU A 297 22.08 24.71 9.98
N ASP A 298 22.11 25.44 11.09
CA ASP A 298 22.66 24.95 12.34
C ASP A 298 21.71 23.92 13.02
N ALA A 299 22.12 23.35 14.14
CA ALA A 299 21.35 22.31 14.84
C ALA A 299 19.95 22.80 15.27
N GLU A 300 19.85 24.04 15.74
CA GLU A 300 18.60 24.62 16.21
C GLU A 300 17.65 24.90 15.04
N ALA A 301 18.15 25.43 13.92
CA ALA A 301 17.38 25.67 12.71
C ALA A 301 16.93 24.36 12.04
N LEU A 302 17.75 23.30 12.08
CA LEU A 302 17.38 21.98 11.59
C LEU A 302 16.25 21.36 12.41
N GLU A 303 16.39 21.35 13.74
CA GLU A 303 15.35 20.87 14.64
C GLU A 303 14.05 21.63 14.45
N TYR A 304 14.11 22.96 14.37
CA TYR A 304 12.95 23.81 14.11
C TYR A 304 12.29 23.46 12.78
N SER A 305 13.07 23.33 11.71
CA SER A 305 12.55 23.00 10.38
C SER A 305 11.86 21.63 10.35
N LEU A 306 12.47 20.62 10.95
CA LEU A 306 11.89 19.28 11.05
C LEU A 306 10.59 19.29 11.87
N ARG A 307 10.55 19.96 13.01
CA ARG A 307 9.34 20.09 13.82
C ARG A 307 8.23 20.86 13.11
N ALA A 308 8.57 21.83 12.26
CA ALA A 308 7.60 22.57 11.46
C ALA A 308 6.89 21.71 10.41
N LEU A 309 7.48 20.59 9.99
CA LEU A 309 6.86 19.64 9.06
C LEU A 309 5.86 18.70 9.77
N THR A 310 6.06 18.39 11.05
CA THR A 310 5.30 17.36 11.78
C THR A 310 3.78 17.57 11.83
N PRO A 311 3.22 18.81 11.84
CA PRO A 311 1.76 18.98 11.83
C PRO A 311 1.05 18.41 10.59
N ASN A 312 1.78 18.26 9.48
CA ASN A 312 1.23 17.78 8.21
C ASN A 312 1.63 16.34 7.90
N MET A 313 2.34 15.67 8.82
CA MET A 313 2.84 14.31 8.62
C MET A 313 1.94 13.26 9.29
N PRO A 314 1.91 12.02 8.75
CA PRO A 314 1.41 10.85 9.46
C PRO A 314 2.14 10.65 10.80
N GLN A 315 1.48 10.08 11.81
CA GLN A 315 2.08 9.88 13.14
C GLN A 315 3.36 9.02 13.09
N THR A 316 3.44 8.08 12.16
CA THR A 316 4.63 7.26 11.93
C THR A 316 5.85 8.10 11.56
N ASP A 317 5.66 9.11 10.72
CA ASP A 317 6.74 9.99 10.27
C ASP A 317 7.11 11.01 11.36
N VAL A 318 6.13 11.44 12.16
CA VAL A 318 6.39 12.25 13.36
C VAL A 318 7.28 11.50 14.35
N ASP A 319 6.97 10.22 14.62
CA ASP A 319 7.77 9.37 15.52
C ASP A 319 9.19 9.16 14.97
N PHE A 320 9.34 9.08 13.65
CA PHE A 320 10.64 9.00 13.00
C PHE A 320 11.43 10.29 13.15
N VAL A 321 10.82 11.44 12.83
CA VAL A 321 11.45 12.78 12.98
C VAL A 321 11.89 12.99 14.43
N ASP A 322 11.03 12.68 15.41
CA ASP A 322 11.40 12.73 16.83
C ASP A 322 12.58 11.80 17.17
N GLY A 323 12.64 10.66 16.52
CA GLY A 323 13.74 9.69 16.68
C GLY A 323 15.09 10.23 16.19
N ILE A 324 15.14 10.85 15.01
CA ILE A 324 16.39 11.42 14.47
C ILE A 324 16.83 12.69 15.24
N ILE A 325 15.89 13.50 15.74
CA ILE A 325 16.19 14.63 16.60
C ILE A 325 16.81 14.14 17.91
N LYS A 326 16.22 13.14 18.58
CA LYS A 326 16.74 12.56 19.83
C LYS A 326 18.10 11.90 19.68
N LYS A 327 18.43 11.36 18.52
CA LYS A 327 19.76 10.77 18.24
C LYS A 327 20.85 11.82 18.01
N ASP A 328 20.48 13.11 17.94
CA ASP A 328 21.39 14.24 17.70
C ASP A 328 22.28 14.09 16.46
N SER A 329 21.77 13.39 15.45
CA SER A 329 22.48 13.18 14.18
C SER A 329 22.14 14.27 13.18
N LEU A 330 22.93 15.34 13.15
CA LEU A 330 22.74 16.46 12.22
C LEU A 330 22.74 16.01 10.76
N ARG A 331 23.51 14.98 10.43
CA ARG A 331 23.57 14.42 9.08
C ARG A 331 22.23 13.80 8.68
N LEU A 332 21.62 12.96 9.54
CA LEU A 332 20.32 12.34 9.28
C LEU A 332 19.22 13.39 9.21
N GLN A 333 19.29 14.41 10.06
CA GLN A 333 18.35 15.53 10.06
C GLN A 333 18.39 16.30 8.74
N ARG A 334 19.59 16.61 8.23
CA ARG A 334 19.80 17.27 6.94
C ARG A 334 19.30 16.44 5.78
N LEU A 335 19.65 15.16 5.75
CA LEU A 335 19.23 14.23 4.69
C LEU A 335 17.71 14.09 4.64
N TYR A 336 17.08 13.95 5.80
CA TYR A 336 15.60 13.85 5.87
C TYR A 336 14.93 15.13 5.37
N LEU A 337 15.39 16.28 5.83
CA LEU A 337 14.84 17.58 5.42
C LEU A 337 15.04 17.83 3.91
N PHE A 338 16.19 17.47 3.37
CA PHE A 338 16.49 17.56 1.94
C PHE A 338 15.54 16.65 1.11
N ASN A 339 15.41 15.38 1.48
CA ASN A 339 14.56 14.43 0.78
C ASN A 339 13.08 14.82 0.84
N TYR A 340 12.62 15.37 1.95
CA TYR A 340 11.25 15.87 2.07
C TYR A 340 10.98 16.95 1.02
N TRP A 341 11.85 17.97 0.93
CA TRP A 341 11.68 19.06 -0.03
C TRP A 341 11.94 18.64 -1.47
N ALA A 342 12.86 17.71 -1.71
CA ALA A 342 13.10 17.17 -3.05
C ALA A 342 11.91 16.35 -3.58
N GLY A 343 11.16 15.71 -2.69
CA GLY A 343 9.92 15.00 -3.02
C GLY A 343 8.72 15.93 -3.28
N GLU A 344 8.72 17.13 -2.71
CA GLU A 344 7.67 18.15 -2.88
C GLU A 344 7.91 19.11 -4.07
N SER A 345 9.10 19.04 -4.69
CA SER A 345 9.39 19.85 -5.87
C SER A 345 8.83 19.21 -7.13
N PRO A 346 8.05 19.96 -7.96
CA PRO A 346 7.44 19.47 -9.20
C PRO A 346 8.45 19.16 -10.29
#